data_4808519fadc1944ecb015f8f23b27aea
#
_entry.id   4808519fadc1944ecb015f8f23b27aea
#
_cell.length_a   1.000
_cell.length_b   1.000
_cell.length_c   1.000
_cell.angle_alpha   90.00
_cell.angle_beta   90.00
_cell.angle_gamma   90.00
#
_symmetry.space_group_name_H-M   'P 1'
#
loop_
_entity.id
_entity.type
_entity.pdbx_description
1 polymer ?
#
loop_
_entity_poly.entity_id
_entity_poly.type
_entity_poly.pdbx_seq_one_letter_code
_entity_poly.pdbx_strand_id
1 'polypeptide(L)'
;MHRQDLQTNSENDERESFKQSRGNIAKEGSEKNKRFPERLNKEHIKNFPIMSFKGKMHLIKEKKDLKEALKILRRKSVLGFDTETRPSFKKGENYSVSLLQLSTSDEAFLFRLNHLGLPDDLVSLLADPDILKVGVAILDDVRALRKLKKFDAEGFVELANIASELGIVTCGLRNLAAIFFGVRISKKAQLTNWERPEFNSGQALYAATDAWICLEMYRFLESEKLLPEKIIWNMPDPLQSRRSNESKNKLRRQENW
;
A
#
# COMPACT_ATOMS: atom_id res chain seq x y z
N MET A 1 19.33 -7.51 -32.39
CA MET A 1 19.23 -6.07 -32.12
C MET A 1 17.81 -5.58 -32.41
N HIS A 2 16.76 -6.02 -31.65
CA HIS A 2 15.35 -5.56 -31.88
C HIS A 2 14.39 -5.87 -30.72
N ARG A 3 14.90 -6.05 -29.50
CA ARG A 3 14.03 -6.27 -28.30
C ARG A 3 14.10 -5.19 -27.21
N GLN A 4 15.03 -4.23 -27.31
CA GLN A 4 15.14 -3.13 -26.33
C GLN A 4 14.27 -1.90 -26.69
N ASP A 5 13.95 -1.70 -27.97
CA ASP A 5 13.22 -0.49 -28.41
C ASP A 5 11.70 -0.56 -28.19
N LEU A 6 11.14 -1.75 -27.96
CA LEU A 6 9.69 -1.92 -27.71
C LEU A 6 9.30 -1.72 -26.24
N GLN A 7 10.23 -1.85 -25.29
CA GLN A 7 9.96 -1.64 -23.86
C GLN A 7 9.98 -0.16 -23.48
N THR A 8 10.84 0.65 -24.09
CA THR A 8 10.95 2.09 -23.84
C THR A 8 9.75 2.90 -24.34
N ASN A 9 9.09 2.45 -25.39
CA ASN A 9 7.90 3.13 -25.93
C ASN A 9 6.66 2.93 -25.05
N SER A 10 6.47 1.74 -24.45
CA SER A 10 5.31 1.49 -23.57
C SER A 10 5.39 2.27 -22.26
N GLU A 11 6.58 2.45 -21.69
CA GLU A 11 6.79 3.23 -20.46
C GLU A 11 6.58 4.74 -20.68
N ASN A 12 6.93 5.25 -21.86
CA ASN A 12 6.70 6.65 -22.22
C ASN A 12 5.21 6.92 -22.50
N ASP A 13 4.51 6.03 -23.18
CA ASP A 13 3.07 6.14 -23.44
C ASP A 13 2.24 6.10 -22.15
N GLU A 14 2.61 5.28 -21.17
CA GLU A 14 1.95 5.24 -19.87
C GLU A 14 2.23 6.51 -19.06
N ARG A 15 3.45 7.02 -19.05
CA ARG A 15 3.81 8.30 -18.42
C ARG A 15 3.11 9.50 -19.07
N GLU A 16 2.92 9.50 -20.36
CA GLU A 16 2.15 10.55 -21.05
C GLU A 16 0.65 10.45 -20.78
N SER A 17 0.09 9.25 -20.74
CA SER A 17 -1.29 8.98 -20.29
C SER A 17 -1.52 9.47 -18.87
N PHE A 18 -0.56 9.25 -17.95
CA PHE A 18 -0.56 9.80 -16.61
C PHE A 18 -0.57 11.34 -16.58
N LYS A 19 0.22 11.99 -17.45
CA LYS A 19 0.27 13.46 -17.56
C LYS A 19 -1.02 14.06 -18.13
N GLN A 20 -1.64 13.42 -19.12
CA GLN A 20 -2.89 13.88 -19.71
C GLN A 20 -4.09 13.78 -18.75
N SER A 21 -4.18 12.70 -17.97
CA SER A 21 -5.23 12.56 -16.93
C SER A 21 -5.16 13.64 -15.86
N ARG A 22 -3.95 14.16 -15.57
CA ARG A 22 -3.72 15.24 -14.60
C ARG A 22 -4.24 16.61 -15.06
N GLY A 23 -4.15 16.91 -16.35
CA GLY A 23 -4.62 18.19 -16.90
C GLY A 23 -6.09 18.46 -16.67
N ASN A 24 -6.89 17.41 -16.46
CA ASN A 24 -8.31 17.50 -16.23
C ASN A 24 -8.69 17.69 -14.74
N ILE A 25 -7.87 17.18 -13.79
CA ILE A 25 -8.15 17.31 -12.34
C ILE A 25 -7.79 18.72 -11.83
N ALA A 26 -6.72 19.33 -12.35
CA ALA A 26 -6.28 20.65 -11.95
C ALA A 26 -7.27 21.78 -12.33
N LYS A 27 -8.24 21.53 -13.21
CA LYS A 27 -9.24 22.52 -13.64
C LYS A 27 -10.47 22.60 -12.72
N GLU A 28 -10.71 21.63 -11.82
CA GLU A 28 -11.89 21.61 -10.94
C GLU A 28 -11.65 22.16 -9.53
N GLY A 29 -10.41 22.48 -9.16
CA GLY A 29 -10.06 23.03 -7.85
C GLY A 29 -10.16 24.55 -7.79
N SER A 30 -11.32 25.11 -7.51
CA SER A 30 -11.55 26.56 -7.39
C SER A 30 -11.20 27.14 -6.02
N GLU A 31 -10.24 26.58 -5.29
CA GLU A 31 -9.62 27.23 -4.13
C GLU A 31 -8.15 27.53 -4.42
N LYS A 32 -7.89 28.85 -4.53
CA LYS A 32 -6.57 29.43 -4.80
C LYS A 32 -5.53 28.87 -3.82
N ASN A 33 -4.55 28.08 -4.32
CA ASN A 33 -3.32 27.61 -3.69
C ASN A 33 -3.23 26.16 -3.19
N LYS A 34 -4.19 25.29 -3.37
CA LYS A 34 -4.03 23.85 -3.02
C LYS A 34 -3.67 23.04 -4.25
N ARG A 35 -2.53 22.31 -4.19
CA ARG A 35 -2.04 21.47 -5.29
C ARG A 35 -2.95 20.24 -5.53
N PHE A 36 -3.62 19.75 -4.49
CA PHE A 36 -4.50 18.59 -4.52
C PHE A 36 -5.86 18.93 -3.91
N PRO A 37 -6.96 18.33 -4.41
CA PRO A 37 -8.26 18.44 -3.78
C PRO A 37 -8.26 17.71 -2.43
N GLU A 38 -8.92 18.26 -1.43
CA GLU A 38 -9.10 17.60 -0.13
C GLU A 38 -9.85 16.27 -0.24
N ARG A 39 -10.79 16.23 -1.16
CA ARG A 39 -11.69 15.10 -1.42
C ARG A 39 -12.09 15.09 -2.89
N LEU A 40 -12.35 13.90 -3.41
CA LEU A 40 -13.01 13.73 -4.70
C LEU A 40 -14.42 13.19 -4.50
N ASN A 41 -15.34 13.63 -5.35
CA ASN A 41 -16.69 13.08 -5.38
C ASN A 41 -16.65 11.62 -5.88
N LYS A 42 -17.35 10.72 -5.17
CA LYS A 42 -17.41 9.30 -5.53
C LYS A 42 -17.95 9.05 -6.95
N GLU A 43 -18.86 9.90 -7.42
CA GLU A 43 -19.40 9.79 -8.79
C GLU A 43 -18.35 10.13 -9.84
N HIS A 44 -17.49 11.13 -9.60
CA HIS A 44 -16.37 11.45 -10.48
C HIS A 44 -15.36 10.29 -10.56
N ILE A 45 -15.03 9.68 -9.41
CA ILE A 45 -14.10 8.53 -9.38
C ILE A 45 -14.61 7.34 -10.19
N LYS A 46 -15.92 7.13 -10.28
CA LYS A 46 -16.51 6.04 -11.10
C LYS A 46 -16.19 6.17 -12.59
N ASN A 47 -16.00 7.39 -13.06
CA ASN A 47 -15.71 7.68 -14.47
C ASN A 47 -14.20 7.60 -14.81
N PHE A 48 -13.32 7.49 -13.81
CA PHE A 48 -11.90 7.36 -14.05
C PHE A 48 -11.54 5.99 -14.66
N PRO A 49 -10.50 5.92 -15.51
CA PRO A 49 -10.04 4.65 -16.05
C PRO A 49 -9.61 3.70 -14.94
N ILE A 50 -9.82 2.40 -15.16
CA ILE A 50 -9.34 1.37 -14.23
C ILE A 50 -7.85 1.20 -14.48
N MET A 51 -7.07 1.26 -13.38
CA MET A 51 -5.66 0.91 -13.38
C MET A 51 -5.45 -0.40 -12.61
N SER A 52 -4.51 -1.20 -13.11
CA SER A 52 -4.08 -2.43 -12.46
C SER A 52 -2.62 -2.72 -12.81
N PHE A 53 -1.97 -3.49 -11.96
CA PHE A 53 -0.62 -3.96 -12.18
C PHE A 53 -0.52 -4.78 -13.46
N LYS A 54 0.52 -4.54 -14.27
CA LYS A 54 0.74 -5.23 -15.55
C LYS A 54 2.04 -6.02 -15.59
N GLY A 55 2.84 -5.94 -14.53
CA GLY A 55 4.11 -6.64 -14.42
C GLY A 55 3.94 -8.11 -14.06
N LYS A 56 5.05 -8.73 -13.71
CA LYS A 56 5.11 -10.15 -13.35
C LYS A 56 4.67 -10.39 -11.92
N MET A 57 3.75 -11.34 -11.71
CA MET A 57 3.28 -11.74 -10.38
C MET A 57 3.89 -13.08 -9.98
N HIS A 58 4.46 -13.13 -8.77
CA HIS A 58 5.04 -14.31 -8.17
C HIS A 58 4.22 -14.73 -6.95
N LEU A 59 3.58 -15.89 -7.01
CA LEU A 59 2.86 -16.46 -5.89
C LEU A 59 3.78 -17.39 -5.10
N ILE A 60 4.20 -16.95 -3.92
CA ILE A 60 5.18 -17.65 -3.07
C ILE A 60 4.44 -18.46 -2.01
N LYS A 61 4.45 -19.78 -2.17
CA LYS A 61 3.82 -20.77 -1.26
C LYS A 61 4.83 -21.64 -0.54
N GLU A 62 6.03 -21.77 -1.09
CA GLU A 62 7.06 -22.72 -0.64
C GLU A 62 8.38 -21.99 -0.34
N LYS A 63 9.15 -22.53 0.60
CA LYS A 63 10.44 -21.96 1.01
C LYS A 63 11.47 -21.87 -0.12
N LYS A 64 11.40 -22.78 -1.10
CA LYS A 64 12.32 -22.76 -2.26
C LYS A 64 12.17 -21.47 -3.08
N ASP A 65 10.94 -20.97 -3.24
CA ASP A 65 10.63 -19.79 -4.05
C ASP A 65 10.95 -18.49 -3.28
N LEU A 66 10.96 -18.57 -1.94
CA LEU A 66 11.24 -17.43 -1.06
C LEU A 66 12.62 -16.84 -1.30
N LYS A 67 13.66 -17.69 -1.45
CA LYS A 67 15.04 -17.26 -1.59
C LYS A 67 15.27 -16.37 -2.83
N GLU A 68 14.71 -16.75 -3.96
CA GLU A 68 14.83 -15.96 -5.19
C GLU A 68 14.01 -14.68 -5.11
N ALA A 69 12.81 -14.71 -4.52
CA ALA A 69 12.02 -13.52 -4.28
C ALA A 69 12.78 -12.50 -3.41
N LEU A 70 13.34 -12.94 -2.30
CA LEU A 70 14.11 -12.08 -1.40
C LEU A 70 15.38 -11.53 -2.04
N LYS A 71 16.06 -12.30 -2.89
CA LYS A 71 17.24 -11.84 -3.64
C LYS A 71 16.91 -10.64 -4.55
N ILE A 72 15.71 -10.63 -5.15
CA ILE A 72 15.25 -9.51 -5.98
C ILE A 72 14.86 -8.32 -5.11
N LEU A 73 14.06 -8.56 -4.06
CA LEU A 73 13.53 -7.51 -3.19
C LEU A 73 14.64 -6.77 -2.42
N ARG A 74 15.66 -7.49 -1.90
CA ARG A 74 16.80 -6.89 -1.16
C ARG A 74 17.68 -5.97 -1.99
N ARG A 75 17.53 -5.94 -3.31
CA ARG A 75 18.24 -5.03 -4.22
C ARG A 75 17.53 -3.69 -4.41
N LYS A 76 16.37 -3.52 -3.83
CA LYS A 76 15.54 -2.33 -3.97
C LYS A 76 15.56 -1.52 -2.68
N SER A 77 15.68 -0.22 -2.80
CA SER A 77 15.60 0.71 -1.66
C SER A 77 14.17 0.99 -1.22
N VAL A 78 13.19 0.80 -2.12
CA VAL A 78 11.76 1.05 -1.83
C VAL A 78 10.93 -0.07 -2.44
N LEU A 79 9.99 -0.59 -1.65
CA LEU A 79 9.02 -1.63 -2.01
C LEU A 79 7.61 -1.13 -1.70
N GLY A 80 6.67 -1.39 -2.59
CA GLY A 80 5.25 -1.27 -2.25
C GLY A 80 4.83 -2.39 -1.29
N PHE A 81 3.97 -2.08 -0.35
CA PHE A 81 3.58 -2.98 0.73
C PHE A 81 2.07 -2.95 0.94
N ASP A 82 1.48 -4.14 1.13
CA ASP A 82 0.11 -4.31 1.60
C ASP A 82 -0.05 -5.69 2.23
N THR A 83 -1.17 -5.95 2.93
CA THR A 83 -1.54 -7.28 3.44
C THR A 83 -3.01 -7.59 3.21
N GLU A 84 -3.33 -8.89 3.18
CA GLU A 84 -4.71 -9.34 3.12
C GLU A 84 -5.02 -10.37 4.21
N THR A 85 -6.19 -10.19 4.80
CA THR A 85 -6.74 -11.09 5.81
C THR A 85 -8.11 -11.59 5.36
N ARG A 86 -8.43 -12.84 5.63
CA ARG A 86 -9.77 -13.36 5.38
C ARG A 86 -10.80 -12.49 6.11
N PRO A 87 -11.84 -12.00 5.43
CA PRO A 87 -12.86 -11.17 6.07
C PRO A 87 -13.66 -11.97 7.09
N SER A 88 -13.92 -11.37 8.26
CA SER A 88 -14.81 -11.89 9.28
C SER A 88 -16.21 -11.33 9.08
N PHE A 89 -17.21 -12.19 8.98
CA PHE A 89 -18.62 -11.83 8.85
C PHE A 89 -19.43 -12.13 10.12
N LYS A 90 -18.83 -12.82 11.10
CA LYS A 90 -19.46 -13.17 12.36
C LYS A 90 -18.71 -12.52 13.53
N LYS A 91 -19.47 -12.03 14.52
CA LYS A 91 -18.90 -11.44 15.73
C LYS A 91 -18.06 -12.49 16.46
N GLY A 92 -16.80 -12.12 16.78
CA GLY A 92 -15.86 -12.98 17.50
C GLY A 92 -14.93 -13.81 16.62
N GLU A 93 -15.18 -13.90 15.30
CA GLU A 93 -14.22 -14.52 14.37
C GLU A 93 -13.05 -13.55 14.13
N ASN A 94 -11.83 -14.02 14.34
CA ASN A 94 -10.61 -13.31 14.04
C ASN A 94 -9.70 -14.19 13.20
N TYR A 95 -9.24 -13.71 12.08
CA TYR A 95 -8.33 -14.41 11.20
C TYR A 95 -6.95 -13.76 11.24
N SER A 96 -5.92 -14.56 11.09
CA SER A 96 -4.56 -14.07 10.92
C SER A 96 -4.36 -13.52 9.53
N VAL A 97 -3.37 -12.62 9.36
CA VAL A 97 -2.97 -12.16 8.04
C VAL A 97 -2.55 -13.36 7.17
N SER A 98 -3.16 -13.47 5.99
CA SER A 98 -3.04 -14.65 5.12
C SER A 98 -2.10 -14.42 3.95
N LEU A 99 -1.94 -13.16 3.54
CA LEU A 99 -1.13 -12.75 2.42
C LEU A 99 -0.35 -11.48 2.76
N LEU A 100 0.93 -11.49 2.42
CA LEU A 100 1.79 -10.29 2.38
C LEU A 100 2.13 -10.00 0.93
N GLN A 101 1.99 -8.75 0.51
CA GLN A 101 2.38 -8.29 -0.81
C GLN A 101 3.56 -7.34 -0.70
N LEU A 102 4.60 -7.61 -1.49
CA LEU A 102 5.70 -6.69 -1.72
C LEU A 102 5.87 -6.50 -3.22
N SER A 103 6.02 -5.26 -3.67
CA SER A 103 6.16 -4.97 -5.10
C SER A 103 7.36 -4.10 -5.42
N THR A 104 7.91 -4.35 -6.60
CA THR A 104 8.78 -3.44 -7.34
C THR A 104 7.95 -2.75 -8.44
N SER A 105 8.56 -2.00 -9.37
CA SER A 105 7.85 -1.40 -10.53
C SER A 105 7.19 -2.43 -11.42
N ASP A 106 7.86 -3.55 -11.61
CA ASP A 106 7.65 -4.54 -12.67
C ASP A 106 7.37 -5.95 -12.15
N GLU A 107 7.58 -6.19 -10.85
CA GLU A 107 7.32 -7.49 -10.23
C GLU A 107 6.57 -7.33 -8.91
N ALA A 108 5.57 -8.17 -8.67
CA ALA A 108 4.84 -8.26 -7.41
C ALA A 108 4.99 -9.66 -6.80
N PHE A 109 5.32 -9.71 -5.52
CA PHE A 109 5.57 -10.94 -4.76
C PHE A 109 4.47 -11.13 -3.73
N LEU A 110 3.70 -12.19 -3.89
CA LEU A 110 2.52 -12.52 -3.11
C LEU A 110 2.84 -13.69 -2.18
N PHE A 111 3.23 -13.39 -0.94
CA PHE A 111 3.65 -14.39 0.06
C PHE A 111 2.44 -14.95 0.79
N ARG A 112 2.11 -16.22 0.55
CA ARG A 112 1.02 -16.95 1.20
C ARG A 112 1.38 -17.31 2.64
N LEU A 113 1.13 -16.41 3.60
CA LEU A 113 1.54 -16.61 4.99
C LEU A 113 0.81 -17.78 5.68
N ASN A 114 -0.40 -18.10 5.25
CA ASN A 114 -1.12 -19.28 5.70
C ASN A 114 -0.45 -20.62 5.30
N HIS A 115 0.49 -20.62 4.33
CA HIS A 115 1.30 -21.77 3.93
C HIS A 115 2.73 -21.69 4.45
N LEU A 116 3.34 -20.50 4.38
CA LEU A 116 4.75 -20.27 4.72
C LEU A 116 4.99 -19.97 6.20
N GLY A 117 3.95 -19.51 6.93
CA GLY A 117 4.17 -18.74 8.13
C GLY A 117 4.85 -17.40 7.80
N LEU A 118 5.57 -16.84 8.77
CA LEU A 118 6.43 -15.66 8.56
C LEU A 118 7.90 -16.07 8.79
N PRO A 119 8.63 -16.51 7.73
CA PRO A 119 10.02 -16.98 7.83
C PRO A 119 10.99 -15.90 8.27
N ASP A 120 12.10 -16.28 8.95
CA ASP A 120 13.11 -15.34 9.44
C ASP A 120 13.72 -14.46 8.36
N ASP A 121 13.96 -15.02 7.19
CA ASP A 121 14.50 -14.26 6.04
C ASP A 121 13.54 -13.15 5.57
N LEU A 122 12.22 -13.40 5.62
CA LEU A 122 11.20 -12.40 5.29
C LEU A 122 11.06 -11.38 6.41
N VAL A 123 11.13 -11.82 7.67
CA VAL A 123 11.19 -10.92 8.84
C VAL A 123 12.38 -9.99 8.75
N SER A 124 13.56 -10.51 8.40
CA SER A 124 14.78 -9.70 8.24
C SER A 124 14.63 -8.61 7.17
N LEU A 125 13.92 -8.88 6.07
CA LEU A 125 13.61 -7.86 5.07
C LEU A 125 12.61 -6.83 5.60
N LEU A 126 11.60 -7.26 6.35
CA LEU A 126 10.61 -6.36 6.94
C LEU A 126 11.21 -5.44 8.02
N ALA A 127 12.21 -5.94 8.76
CA ALA A 127 12.92 -5.20 9.80
C ALA A 127 14.09 -4.35 9.27
N ASP A 128 14.40 -4.43 7.98
CA ASP A 128 15.53 -3.71 7.38
C ASP A 128 15.20 -2.20 7.24
N PRO A 129 15.94 -1.30 7.94
CA PRO A 129 15.71 0.13 7.86
C PRO A 129 16.11 0.74 6.51
N ASP A 130 17.03 0.09 5.78
CA ASP A 130 17.55 0.60 4.50
C ASP A 130 16.61 0.29 3.33
N ILE A 131 15.60 -0.56 3.55
CA ILE A 131 14.58 -0.89 2.56
C ILE A 131 13.25 -0.29 3.00
N LEU A 132 12.76 0.73 2.33
CA LEU A 132 11.47 1.33 2.63
C LEU A 132 10.32 0.42 2.18
N LYS A 133 9.35 0.21 3.05
CA LYS A 133 8.09 -0.49 2.78
C LYS A 133 6.97 0.53 2.83
N VAL A 134 6.44 0.90 1.65
CA VAL A 134 5.49 1.99 1.51
C VAL A 134 4.07 1.47 1.29
N GLY A 135 3.12 1.95 2.07
CA GLY A 135 1.73 1.51 2.01
C GLY A 135 0.75 2.56 2.52
N VAL A 136 -0.52 2.21 2.54
CA VAL A 136 -1.62 3.07 3.00
C VAL A 136 -2.40 2.37 4.10
N ALA A 137 -2.55 3.01 5.26
CA ALA A 137 -3.19 2.49 6.47
C ALA A 137 -2.48 1.23 7.06
N ILE A 138 -1.15 1.21 6.98
CA ILE A 138 -0.29 0.04 7.26
C ILE A 138 -0.17 -0.34 8.74
N LEU A 139 -0.67 0.47 9.67
CA LEU A 139 -0.49 0.24 11.11
C LEU A 139 -1.04 -1.11 11.57
N ASP A 140 -2.24 -1.45 11.13
CA ASP A 140 -2.88 -2.70 11.54
C ASP A 140 -2.28 -3.91 10.80
N ASP A 141 -1.78 -3.73 9.59
CA ASP A 141 -1.05 -4.74 8.82
C ASP A 141 0.25 -5.13 9.51
N VAL A 142 1.05 -4.15 9.90
CA VAL A 142 2.30 -4.37 10.65
C VAL A 142 2.01 -5.02 12.02
N ARG A 143 0.96 -4.59 12.71
CA ARG A 143 0.53 -5.23 13.96
C ARG A 143 0.12 -6.68 13.75
N ALA A 144 -0.59 -6.98 12.67
CA ALA A 144 -1.01 -8.34 12.33
C ALA A 144 0.18 -9.24 12.00
N LEU A 145 1.16 -8.74 11.23
CA LEU A 145 2.41 -9.45 10.96
C LEU A 145 3.20 -9.72 12.25
N ARG A 146 3.30 -8.72 13.17
CA ARG A 146 3.98 -8.89 14.46
C ARG A 146 3.29 -9.86 15.42
N LYS A 147 2.00 -10.14 15.24
CA LYS A 147 1.31 -11.23 15.96
C LYS A 147 1.76 -12.60 15.47
N LEU A 148 2.10 -12.76 14.17
CA LEU A 148 2.66 -14.01 13.66
C LEU A 148 4.08 -14.24 14.14
N LYS A 149 4.91 -13.19 14.14
CA LYS A 149 6.29 -13.23 14.62
C LYS A 149 6.73 -11.84 15.04
N LYS A 150 7.36 -11.72 16.21
CA LYS A 150 7.87 -10.43 16.71
C LYS A 150 9.06 -9.98 15.88
N PHE A 151 9.07 -8.70 15.49
CA PHE A 151 10.20 -8.03 14.84
C PHE A 151 10.11 -6.53 15.09
N ASP A 152 11.22 -5.82 14.91
CA ASP A 152 11.24 -4.37 14.91
C ASP A 152 10.84 -3.87 13.51
N ALA A 153 9.72 -3.15 13.47
CA ALA A 153 9.15 -2.69 12.20
C ALA A 153 9.84 -1.37 11.81
N GLU A 154 10.94 -1.47 11.09
CA GLU A 154 11.70 -0.33 10.60
C GLU A 154 11.54 -0.12 9.09
N GLY A 155 11.81 1.09 8.61
CA GLY A 155 11.69 1.42 7.19
C GLY A 155 10.26 1.41 6.64
N PHE A 156 9.21 1.45 7.46
CA PHE A 156 7.84 1.57 7.01
C PHE A 156 7.44 3.01 6.75
N VAL A 157 6.68 3.27 5.69
CA VAL A 157 6.22 4.60 5.29
C VAL A 157 4.71 4.58 5.10
N GLU A 158 4.00 5.40 5.89
CA GLU A 158 2.56 5.58 5.81
C GLU A 158 2.20 6.73 4.86
N LEU A 159 1.76 6.39 3.65
CA LEU A 159 1.41 7.37 2.63
C LEU A 159 0.19 8.24 3.01
N ALA A 160 -0.70 7.72 3.85
CA ALA A 160 -1.85 8.49 4.32
C ALA A 160 -1.43 9.69 5.17
N ASN A 161 -0.34 9.57 5.95
CA ASN A 161 0.20 10.68 6.73
C ASN A 161 0.75 11.78 5.81
N ILE A 162 1.55 11.40 4.81
CA ILE A 162 2.10 12.34 3.82
C ILE A 162 0.97 13.04 3.07
N ALA A 163 -0.04 12.30 2.64
CA ALA A 163 -1.21 12.87 1.96
C ALA A 163 -1.98 13.85 2.85
N SER A 164 -2.10 13.54 4.15
CA SER A 164 -2.74 14.43 5.13
C SER A 164 -1.97 15.74 5.30
N GLU A 165 -0.63 15.72 5.33
CA GLU A 165 0.21 16.93 5.36
C GLU A 165 0.05 17.78 4.09
N LEU A 166 -0.26 17.17 2.95
CA LEU A 166 -0.59 17.85 1.70
C LEU A 166 -2.04 18.39 1.64
N GLY A 167 -2.80 18.27 2.74
CA GLY A 167 -4.17 18.77 2.86
C GLY A 167 -5.24 17.83 2.30
N ILE A 168 -4.90 16.58 1.99
CA ILE A 168 -5.85 15.57 1.54
C ILE A 168 -6.54 14.95 2.77
N VAL A 169 -7.87 14.99 2.83
CA VAL A 169 -8.65 14.50 3.99
C VAL A 169 -9.04 13.02 3.83
N THR A 170 -9.24 12.55 2.59
CA THR A 170 -9.64 11.16 2.31
C THR A 170 -8.45 10.33 1.87
N CYS A 171 -7.67 9.84 2.84
CA CYS A 171 -6.35 9.22 2.62
C CYS A 171 -6.39 7.68 2.40
N GLY A 172 -7.52 7.08 2.06
CA GLY A 172 -7.56 5.66 1.69
C GLY A 172 -6.99 5.40 0.30
N LEU A 173 -6.39 4.23 0.08
CA LEU A 173 -5.64 3.82 -1.12
C LEU A 173 -6.31 4.24 -2.44
N ARG A 174 -7.61 3.96 -2.60
CA ARG A 174 -8.36 4.26 -3.83
C ARG A 174 -8.59 5.75 -4.04
N ASN A 175 -8.80 6.50 -2.97
CA ASN A 175 -8.95 7.95 -3.05
C ASN A 175 -7.61 8.59 -3.41
N LEU A 176 -6.50 8.11 -2.84
CA LEU A 176 -5.16 8.59 -3.18
C LEU A 176 -4.80 8.26 -4.63
N ALA A 177 -5.12 7.04 -5.12
CA ALA A 177 -4.93 6.69 -6.53
C ALA A 177 -5.72 7.64 -7.45
N ALA A 178 -6.95 7.96 -7.07
CA ALA A 178 -7.80 8.88 -7.82
C ALA A 178 -7.24 10.33 -7.79
N ILE A 179 -6.79 10.81 -6.62
CA ILE A 179 -6.26 12.17 -6.46
C ILE A 179 -4.92 12.35 -7.16
N PHE A 180 -3.99 11.40 -7.01
CA PHE A 180 -2.65 11.54 -7.57
C PHE A 180 -2.59 11.22 -9.06
N PHE A 181 -3.41 10.29 -9.53
CA PHE A 181 -3.28 9.74 -10.89
C PHE A 181 -4.53 9.86 -11.76
N GLY A 182 -5.68 10.26 -11.21
CA GLY A 182 -6.94 10.28 -11.98
C GLY A 182 -7.42 8.90 -12.39
N VAL A 183 -7.12 7.88 -11.60
CA VAL A 183 -7.47 6.49 -11.89
C VAL A 183 -8.29 5.87 -10.75
N ARG A 184 -8.95 4.76 -11.04
CA ARG A 184 -9.58 3.91 -10.03
C ARG A 184 -8.98 2.52 -10.04
N ILE A 185 -8.86 1.91 -8.85
CA ILE A 185 -8.46 0.52 -8.68
C ILE A 185 -9.66 -0.34 -8.30
N SER A 186 -9.63 -1.62 -8.70
CA SER A 186 -10.75 -2.56 -8.49
C SER A 186 -10.99 -2.81 -7.00
N LYS A 187 -12.26 -3.05 -6.62
CA LYS A 187 -12.65 -3.51 -5.26
C LYS A 187 -13.03 -4.99 -5.22
N LYS A 188 -13.09 -5.65 -6.38
CA LYS A 188 -13.78 -6.93 -6.54
C LYS A 188 -13.26 -8.05 -5.64
N ALA A 189 -11.97 -8.07 -5.32
CA ALA A 189 -11.37 -9.13 -4.51
C ALA A 189 -11.23 -8.79 -3.01
N GLN A 190 -11.50 -7.55 -2.59
CA GLN A 190 -11.29 -7.07 -1.21
C GLN A 190 -11.93 -7.97 -0.12
N LEU A 191 -13.16 -8.42 -0.34
CA LEU A 191 -13.92 -9.23 0.63
C LEU A 191 -13.93 -10.71 0.26
N THR A 192 -12.93 -11.19 -0.46
CA THR A 192 -12.82 -12.61 -0.81
C THR A 192 -12.09 -13.41 0.26
N ASN A 193 -12.20 -14.73 0.21
CA ASN A 193 -11.48 -15.61 1.13
C ASN A 193 -9.99 -15.70 0.72
N TRP A 194 -9.12 -15.04 1.45
CA TRP A 194 -7.67 -15.03 1.23
C TRP A 194 -6.94 -16.28 1.75
N GLU A 195 -7.65 -17.18 2.44
CA GLU A 195 -7.12 -18.48 2.89
C GLU A 195 -7.43 -19.64 1.93
N ARG A 196 -8.18 -19.39 0.84
CA ARG A 196 -8.51 -20.45 -0.13
C ARG A 196 -7.24 -21.10 -0.69
N PRO A 197 -7.26 -22.41 -1.03
CA PRO A 197 -6.07 -23.13 -1.52
C PRO A 197 -5.44 -22.47 -2.74
N GLU A 198 -6.25 -22.09 -3.72
CA GLU A 198 -5.79 -21.43 -4.95
C GLU A 198 -6.45 -20.06 -5.12
N PHE A 199 -5.64 -19.07 -5.51
CA PHE A 199 -6.16 -17.76 -5.94
C PHE A 199 -6.66 -17.84 -7.36
N ASN A 200 -7.74 -17.12 -7.64
CA ASN A 200 -8.07 -16.80 -9.02
C ASN A 200 -7.20 -15.61 -9.51
N SER A 201 -7.17 -15.42 -10.82
CA SER A 201 -6.39 -14.32 -11.44
C SER A 201 -6.80 -12.94 -10.92
N GLY A 202 -8.07 -12.74 -10.59
CA GLY A 202 -8.57 -11.48 -10.05
C GLY A 202 -8.06 -11.19 -8.64
N GLN A 203 -7.89 -12.20 -7.78
CA GLN A 203 -7.30 -12.03 -6.45
C GLN A 203 -5.81 -11.67 -6.54
N ALA A 204 -5.05 -12.41 -7.34
CA ALA A 204 -3.62 -12.14 -7.51
C ALA A 204 -3.40 -10.73 -8.11
N LEU A 205 -4.15 -10.36 -9.13
CA LEU A 205 -4.06 -9.03 -9.74
C LEU A 205 -4.46 -7.91 -8.78
N TYR A 206 -5.51 -8.12 -7.98
CA TYR A 206 -5.94 -7.18 -6.96
C TYR A 206 -4.80 -6.92 -5.94
N ALA A 207 -4.28 -7.97 -5.31
CA ALA A 207 -3.23 -7.89 -4.31
C ALA A 207 -1.92 -7.28 -4.86
N ALA A 208 -1.54 -7.66 -6.08
CA ALA A 208 -0.39 -7.06 -6.76
C ALA A 208 -0.59 -5.57 -7.04
N THR A 209 -1.80 -5.17 -7.41
CA THR A 209 -2.14 -3.77 -7.71
C THR A 209 -2.09 -2.91 -6.46
N ASP A 210 -2.62 -3.38 -5.33
CA ASP A 210 -2.70 -2.59 -4.10
C ASP A 210 -1.29 -2.30 -3.54
N ALA A 211 -0.37 -3.26 -3.55
CA ALA A 211 1.02 -3.00 -3.18
C ALA A 211 1.76 -2.13 -4.21
N TRP A 212 1.60 -2.42 -5.51
CA TRP A 212 2.29 -1.68 -6.56
C TRP A 212 1.88 -0.21 -6.63
N ILE A 213 0.60 0.10 -6.50
CA ILE A 213 0.13 1.50 -6.56
C ILE A 213 0.67 2.33 -5.39
N CYS A 214 0.94 1.71 -4.22
CA CYS A 214 1.61 2.37 -3.11
C CYS A 214 3.03 2.80 -3.50
N LEU A 215 3.79 1.92 -4.17
CA LEU A 215 5.11 2.26 -4.68
C LEU A 215 5.06 3.41 -5.70
N GLU A 216 4.10 3.37 -6.63
CA GLU A 216 3.95 4.43 -7.63
C GLU A 216 3.56 5.78 -6.99
N MET A 217 2.72 5.77 -5.95
CA MET A 217 2.40 6.99 -5.19
C MET A 217 3.64 7.56 -4.50
N TYR A 218 4.45 6.72 -3.85
CA TYR A 218 5.69 7.15 -3.23
C TYR A 218 6.63 7.80 -4.25
N ARG A 219 6.88 7.14 -5.38
CA ARG A 219 7.72 7.66 -6.46
C ARG A 219 7.21 8.96 -7.05
N PHE A 220 5.90 9.06 -7.17
CA PHE A 220 5.26 10.28 -7.59
C PHE A 220 5.56 11.42 -6.62
N LEU A 221 5.34 11.20 -5.31
CA LEU A 221 5.62 12.20 -4.28
C LEU A 221 7.11 12.58 -4.23
N GLU A 222 8.00 11.62 -4.41
CA GLU A 222 9.44 11.82 -4.51
C GLU A 222 9.82 12.68 -5.72
N SER A 223 9.36 12.33 -6.91
CA SER A 223 9.64 13.06 -8.15
C SER A 223 9.14 14.50 -8.13
N GLU A 224 8.04 14.74 -7.41
CA GLU A 224 7.45 16.06 -7.24
C GLU A 224 8.01 16.83 -6.05
N LYS A 225 9.01 16.28 -5.34
CA LYS A 225 9.64 16.86 -4.13
C LYS A 225 8.63 17.18 -3.02
N LEU A 226 7.66 16.27 -2.84
CA LEU A 226 6.57 16.40 -1.86
C LEU A 226 6.76 15.50 -0.64
N LEU A 227 7.86 14.76 -0.57
CA LEU A 227 8.17 13.95 0.59
C LEU A 227 8.65 14.86 1.73
N PRO A 228 8.18 14.67 2.97
CA PRO A 228 8.67 15.40 4.13
C PRO A 228 10.10 14.97 4.47
N GLU A 229 10.86 15.83 5.17
CA GLU A 229 12.24 15.54 5.59
C GLU A 229 12.36 14.27 6.47
N LYS A 230 11.31 13.95 7.24
CA LYS A 230 11.22 12.74 8.07
C LYS A 230 10.08 11.86 7.57
N ILE A 231 10.43 10.90 6.74
CA ILE A 231 9.48 9.98 6.08
C ILE A 231 9.23 8.72 6.90
N ILE A 232 10.18 8.32 7.75
CA ILE A 232 10.13 7.02 8.43
C ILE A 232 9.14 7.10 9.58
N TRP A 233 8.12 6.25 9.50
CA TRP A 233 7.15 6.05 10.55
C TRP A 233 7.72 5.09 11.60
N ASN A 234 8.01 5.63 12.78
CA ASN A 234 8.30 4.81 13.94
C ASN A 234 6.98 4.32 14.51
N MET A 235 6.79 3.01 14.57
CA MET A 235 5.61 2.42 15.16
C MET A 235 5.41 2.98 16.57
N PRO A 236 4.26 3.62 16.89
CA PRO A 236 4.02 4.10 18.23
C PRO A 236 4.15 2.92 19.20
N ASP A 237 4.91 3.10 20.30
CA ASP A 237 5.00 2.11 21.36
C ASP A 237 3.56 1.74 21.79
N PRO A 238 3.19 0.45 21.83
CA PRO A 238 1.87 0.01 22.28
C PRO A 238 1.47 0.55 23.65
N LEU A 239 2.45 0.88 24.51
CA LEU A 239 2.23 1.48 25.84
C LEU A 239 1.89 2.97 25.75
N GLN A 240 2.39 3.71 24.76
CA GLN A 240 2.05 5.12 24.55
C GLN A 240 0.64 5.30 23.99
N SER A 241 0.19 4.41 23.11
CA SER A 241 -1.16 4.45 22.55
C SER A 241 -2.25 4.15 23.60
N ARG A 242 -1.95 3.33 24.62
CA ARG A 242 -2.87 3.09 25.74
C ARG A 242 -2.98 4.34 26.63
N ARG A 243 -1.87 5.01 26.94
CA ARG A 243 -1.86 6.24 27.77
C ARG A 243 -2.60 7.40 27.12
N SER A 244 -2.48 7.58 25.80
CA SER A 244 -3.20 8.62 25.07
C SER A 244 -4.72 8.36 24.99
N ASN A 245 -5.14 7.11 24.88
CA ASN A 245 -6.56 6.74 24.90
C ASN A 245 -7.18 6.80 26.31
N GLU A 246 -6.44 6.44 27.35
CA GLU A 246 -6.89 6.60 28.74
C GLU A 246 -7.02 8.08 29.11
N SER A 247 -6.09 8.92 28.68
CA SER A 247 -6.16 10.37 28.90
C SER A 247 -7.34 11.01 28.17
N LYS A 248 -7.62 10.61 26.91
CA LYS A 248 -8.80 11.07 26.16
C LYS A 248 -10.11 10.59 26.77
N ASN A 249 -10.16 9.37 27.28
CA ASN A 249 -11.33 8.85 27.96
C ASN A 249 -11.55 9.49 29.35
N LYS A 250 -10.48 9.90 30.03
CA LYS A 250 -10.55 10.64 31.30
C LYS A 250 -11.08 12.06 31.10
N LEU A 251 -10.61 12.77 30.08
CA LEU A 251 -11.11 14.09 29.68
C LEU A 251 -12.61 14.05 29.29
N ARG A 252 -13.03 13.10 28.48
CA ARG A 252 -14.46 12.93 28.10
C ARG A 252 -15.37 12.59 29.28
N ARG A 253 -14.86 11.98 30.36
CA ARG A 253 -15.63 11.72 31.57
C ARG A 253 -15.73 12.93 32.51
N GLN A 254 -14.83 13.91 32.40
CA GLN A 254 -14.86 15.16 33.15
C GLN A 254 -15.74 16.23 32.51
N GLU A 255 -15.98 16.17 31.19
CA GLU A 255 -16.85 17.10 30.46
C GLU A 255 -18.36 16.72 30.52
N ASN A 256 -18.71 15.57 31.11
CA ASN A 256 -20.08 15.08 31.24
C ASN A 256 -20.59 15.09 32.70
N TRP A 257 -20.04 16.01 33.58
CA TRP A 257 -20.55 16.31 34.89
C TRP A 257 -20.91 17.78 35.03
#